data_112d7b4bf0d376706edcaac950be574b
#
_entry.id   112d7b4bf0d376706edcaac950be574b
#
_cell.length_a   1.000
_cell.length_b   1.000
_cell.length_c   1.000
_cell.angle_alpha   90.00
_cell.angle_beta   90.00
_cell.angle_gamma   90.00
#
_symmetry.space_group_name_H-M   'P 1'
#
loop_
_entity.id
_entity.type
_entity.pdbx_description
1 polymer ?
#
loop_
_entity_poly.entity_id
_entity_poly.type
_entity_poly.pdbx_seq_one_letter_code
_entity_poly.pdbx_strand_id
1 'polypeptide(L)'
;AYSDPANTVRVGLDDAVWPGAFERMAQFIQDTHLTADDLENTYDDVMNLFRNEEVAMYFGSSAGVKMFQDEGIDTTFLPFFSQNGEKWIMTTPYFQVALNRDLEQDTARREKAMKVLNVMLSEEAQNRIIAAGQDVLSYSQNVPLRLTDYLKDVRPVVEENHMYIRIASNDFFATSKDVVSQMIAGQLNAEQAYQAFNAQL
;
A
#
# COMPACT_ATOMS: atom_id res chain seq x y z
N ALA A 1 -13.75 10.94 9.18
CA ALA A 1 -13.14 12.28 9.09
C ALA A 1 -12.71 12.63 7.66
N TYR A 2 -12.60 11.63 6.77
CA TYR A 2 -12.12 11.82 5.39
C TYR A 2 -13.19 12.20 4.35
N SER A 3 -14.42 12.40 4.74
CA SER A 3 -15.53 12.57 3.78
C SER A 3 -16.25 13.90 3.85
N ASP A 4 -15.79 14.84 4.67
CA ASP A 4 -16.38 16.16 4.75
C ASP A 4 -15.48 17.19 4.06
N PRO A 5 -15.83 17.67 2.85
CA PRO A 5 -15.08 18.72 2.16
C PRO A 5 -14.99 20.04 2.93
N ALA A 6 -15.87 20.24 3.92
CA ALA A 6 -15.84 21.40 4.81
C ALA A 6 -14.87 21.22 5.97
N ASN A 7 -14.42 19.99 6.24
CA ASN A 7 -13.47 19.65 7.29
C ASN A 7 -12.11 19.34 6.68
N THR A 8 -11.57 20.22 5.88
CA THR A 8 -10.16 20.20 5.49
C THR A 8 -9.31 20.51 6.72
N VAL A 9 -9.19 19.54 7.58
CA VAL A 9 -8.08 19.52 8.52
C VAL A 9 -6.83 19.31 7.67
N ARG A 10 -6.04 20.34 7.45
CA ARG A 10 -4.66 20.18 7.02
C ARG A 10 -3.97 19.36 8.12
N VAL A 11 -3.79 18.09 7.85
CA VAL A 11 -2.95 17.24 8.68
C VAL A 11 -1.52 17.59 8.28
N GLY A 12 -0.94 18.58 8.94
CA GLY A 12 0.49 18.82 8.83
C GLY A 12 1.25 17.57 9.28
N LEU A 13 2.45 17.41 8.77
CA LEU A 13 3.34 16.35 9.24
C LEU A 13 3.73 16.64 10.70
N ASP A 14 3.74 15.59 11.53
CA ASP A 14 4.16 15.70 12.93
C ASP A 14 5.68 15.98 12.99
N ASP A 15 6.05 17.16 13.48
CA ASP A 15 7.45 17.60 13.61
C ASP A 15 8.29 16.69 14.51
N ALA A 16 7.67 15.90 15.38
CA ALA A 16 8.39 14.96 16.23
C ALA A 16 8.80 13.66 15.50
N VAL A 17 8.16 13.32 14.38
CA VAL A 17 8.33 12.03 13.70
C VAL A 17 8.91 12.18 12.29
N TRP A 18 8.36 13.09 11.51
CA TRP A 18 8.63 13.17 10.09
C TRP A 18 10.05 13.61 9.69
N PRO A 19 10.70 14.54 10.40
CA PRO A 19 12.11 14.85 10.09
C PRO A 19 12.99 13.60 10.10
N GLY A 20 12.85 12.76 11.13
CA GLY A 20 13.60 11.51 11.23
C GLY A 20 13.25 10.51 10.12
N ALA A 21 12.05 10.55 9.55
CA ALA A 21 11.69 9.72 8.39
C ALA A 21 12.43 10.19 7.13
N PHE A 22 12.54 11.50 6.91
CA PHE A 22 13.30 12.06 5.78
C PHE A 22 14.81 11.82 5.92
N GLU A 23 15.35 11.89 7.13
CA GLU A 23 16.76 11.53 7.40
C GLU A 23 17.04 10.06 7.04
N ARG A 24 16.15 9.16 7.41
CA ARG A 24 16.26 7.73 7.03
C ARG A 24 16.13 7.52 5.54
N MET A 25 15.25 8.24 4.87
CA MET A 25 15.14 8.19 3.42
C MET A 25 16.44 8.66 2.75
N ALA A 26 17.03 9.74 3.25
CA ALA A 26 18.31 10.23 2.75
C ALA A 26 19.43 9.18 2.96
N GLN A 27 19.47 8.54 4.13
CA GLN A 27 20.42 7.46 4.41
C GLN A 27 20.18 6.25 3.49
N PHE A 28 18.92 5.85 3.28
CA PHE A 28 18.57 4.75 2.38
C PHE A 28 19.03 5.04 0.94
N ILE A 29 18.82 6.27 0.44
CA ILE A 29 19.27 6.69 -0.89
C ILE A 29 20.80 6.55 -1.00
N GLN A 30 21.56 6.96 0.03
CA GLN A 30 23.00 6.83 0.06
C GLN A 30 23.47 5.37 0.10
N ASP A 31 22.89 4.57 0.97
CA ASP A 31 23.27 3.17 1.18
C ASP A 31 22.97 2.29 -0.03
N THR A 32 21.89 2.60 -0.74
CA THR A 32 21.48 1.87 -1.95
C THR A 32 22.07 2.45 -3.23
N HIS A 33 22.77 3.58 -3.15
CA HIS A 33 23.34 4.28 -4.31
C HIS A 33 22.32 4.63 -5.39
N LEU A 34 21.06 4.90 -5.00
CA LEU A 34 20.01 5.32 -5.94
C LEU A 34 20.41 6.62 -6.64
N THR A 35 20.16 6.66 -7.94
CA THR A 35 20.49 7.77 -8.84
C THR A 35 19.27 8.26 -9.58
N ALA A 36 19.40 9.39 -10.29
CA ALA A 36 18.34 9.91 -11.14
C ALA A 36 17.93 8.93 -12.26
N ASP A 37 18.86 8.13 -12.76
CA ASP A 37 18.61 7.15 -13.82
C ASP A 37 17.66 6.04 -13.32
N ASP A 38 17.70 5.70 -12.03
CA ASP A 38 16.81 4.69 -11.43
C ASP A 38 15.35 5.15 -11.39
N LEU A 39 15.09 6.47 -11.45
CA LEU A 39 13.74 7.03 -11.48
C LEU A 39 13.01 6.79 -12.81
N GLU A 40 13.72 6.42 -13.87
CA GLU A 40 13.15 6.09 -15.17
C GLU A 40 12.55 4.68 -15.20
N ASN A 41 12.95 3.81 -14.26
CA ASN A 41 12.44 2.44 -14.17
C ASN A 41 10.94 2.43 -13.83
N THR A 42 10.18 1.73 -14.63
CA THR A 42 8.76 1.46 -14.36
C THR A 42 8.60 0.28 -13.38
N TYR A 43 7.39 0.09 -12.86
CA TYR A 43 7.08 -1.09 -12.06
C TYR A 43 7.31 -2.41 -12.84
N ASP A 44 6.99 -2.40 -14.13
CA ASP A 44 7.19 -3.57 -15.00
C ASP A 44 8.67 -3.85 -15.24
N ASP A 45 9.51 -2.83 -15.33
CA ASP A 45 10.96 -3.01 -15.45
C ASP A 45 11.52 -3.69 -14.20
N VAL A 46 11.15 -3.21 -13.00
CA VAL A 46 11.56 -3.82 -11.73
C VAL A 46 11.07 -5.29 -11.62
N MET A 47 9.84 -5.56 -12.04
CA MET A 47 9.32 -6.93 -12.06
C MET A 47 10.09 -7.82 -13.03
N ASN A 48 10.52 -7.29 -14.17
CA ASN A 48 11.33 -8.05 -15.12
C ASN A 48 12.74 -8.33 -14.59
N LEU A 49 13.37 -7.37 -13.90
CA LEU A 49 14.64 -7.60 -13.21
C LEU A 49 14.52 -8.75 -12.19
N PHE A 50 13.41 -8.80 -11.45
CA PHE A 50 13.17 -9.89 -10.50
C PHE A 50 12.93 -11.23 -11.20
N ARG A 51 12.17 -11.27 -12.30
CA ARG A 51 11.97 -12.48 -13.12
C ARG A 51 13.27 -13.03 -13.69
N ASN A 52 14.17 -12.15 -14.07
CA ASN A 52 15.46 -12.50 -14.66
C ASN A 52 16.52 -12.82 -13.60
N GLU A 53 16.16 -12.86 -12.31
CA GLU A 53 17.08 -13.09 -11.19
C GLU A 53 18.22 -12.03 -11.09
N GLU A 54 17.99 -10.84 -11.68
CA GLU A 54 18.93 -9.72 -11.61
C GLU A 54 18.85 -8.96 -10.28
N VAL A 55 17.71 -9.06 -9.58
CA VAL A 55 17.51 -8.54 -8.22
C VAL A 55 16.91 -9.62 -7.34
N ALA A 56 17.39 -9.71 -6.10
CA ALA A 56 16.94 -10.71 -5.13
C ALA A 56 15.64 -10.33 -4.41
N MET A 57 15.29 -9.05 -4.39
CA MET A 57 14.11 -8.52 -3.68
C MET A 57 13.55 -7.31 -4.41
N TYR A 58 12.24 -7.13 -4.30
CA TYR A 58 11.57 -5.90 -4.73
C TYR A 58 10.39 -5.58 -3.82
N PHE A 59 9.94 -4.34 -3.84
CA PHE A 59 8.73 -3.93 -3.14
C PHE A 59 7.49 -4.26 -3.97
N GLY A 60 6.67 -5.17 -3.47
CA GLY A 60 5.50 -5.65 -4.18
C GLY A 60 4.30 -5.92 -3.29
N SER A 61 3.30 -6.54 -3.87
CA SER A 61 2.08 -6.97 -3.17
C SER A 61 1.99 -8.50 -3.10
N SER A 62 1.11 -9.01 -2.23
CA SER A 62 0.82 -10.45 -2.15
C SER A 62 0.37 -11.05 -3.49
N ALA A 63 -0.33 -10.27 -4.32
CA ALA A 63 -0.72 -10.70 -5.66
C ALA A 63 0.49 -10.96 -6.58
N GLY A 64 1.58 -10.19 -6.43
CA GLY A 64 2.82 -10.43 -7.15
C GLY A 64 3.47 -11.76 -6.80
N VAL A 65 3.44 -12.15 -5.54
CA VAL A 65 3.99 -13.45 -5.10
C VAL A 65 3.30 -14.61 -5.83
N LYS A 66 1.96 -14.61 -5.83
CA LYS A 66 1.21 -15.64 -6.55
C LYS A 66 1.56 -15.68 -8.03
N MET A 67 1.69 -14.54 -8.67
CA MET A 67 2.05 -14.44 -10.09
C MET A 67 3.40 -15.11 -10.37
N PHE A 68 4.41 -14.82 -9.58
CA PHE A 68 5.74 -15.42 -9.75
C PHE A 68 5.76 -16.92 -9.43
N GLN A 69 5.00 -17.37 -8.45
CA GLN A 69 4.82 -18.79 -8.16
C GLN A 69 4.17 -19.53 -9.32
N ASP A 70 3.15 -18.92 -9.94
CA ASP A 70 2.49 -19.48 -11.15
C ASP A 70 3.45 -19.52 -12.35
N GLU A 71 4.43 -18.63 -12.41
CA GLU A 71 5.53 -18.63 -13.40
C GLU A 71 6.66 -19.62 -13.05
N GLY A 72 6.58 -20.29 -11.89
CA GLY A 72 7.59 -21.25 -11.43
C GLY A 72 8.79 -20.64 -10.71
N ILE A 73 8.71 -19.35 -10.34
CA ILE A 73 9.74 -18.64 -9.59
C ILE A 73 9.45 -18.82 -8.11
N ASP A 74 10.38 -19.44 -7.37
CA ASP A 74 10.24 -19.64 -5.93
C ASP A 74 10.43 -18.32 -5.17
N THR A 75 9.33 -17.79 -4.69
CA THR A 75 9.28 -16.49 -4.00
C THR A 75 8.52 -16.58 -2.70
N THR A 76 8.88 -15.72 -1.75
CA THR A 76 8.16 -15.52 -0.50
C THR A 76 7.89 -14.05 -0.25
N PHE A 77 6.92 -13.76 0.60
CA PHE A 77 6.57 -12.40 0.99
C PHE A 77 7.11 -12.11 2.38
N LEU A 78 7.95 -11.10 2.50
CA LEU A 78 8.56 -10.69 3.77
C LEU A 78 7.85 -9.45 4.33
N PRO A 79 7.66 -9.38 5.65
CA PRO A 79 7.17 -8.17 6.31
C PRO A 79 8.27 -7.09 6.32
N PHE A 80 7.87 -5.85 6.57
CA PHE A 80 8.81 -4.79 6.91
C PHE A 80 9.30 -4.96 8.35
N PHE A 81 10.54 -4.56 8.59
CA PHE A 81 11.13 -4.57 9.92
C PHE A 81 11.25 -3.14 10.43
N SER A 82 10.74 -2.89 11.63
CA SER A 82 11.00 -1.66 12.35
C SER A 82 12.41 -1.67 12.94
N GLN A 83 12.88 -0.54 13.46
CA GLN A 83 14.22 -0.42 14.06
C GLN A 83 14.44 -1.36 15.26
N ASN A 84 13.39 -1.66 16.01
CA ASN A 84 13.44 -2.60 17.13
C ASN A 84 13.21 -4.08 16.71
N GLY A 85 13.16 -4.34 15.39
CA GLY A 85 12.99 -5.68 14.86
C GLY A 85 11.54 -6.18 14.81
N GLU A 86 10.58 -5.36 15.17
CA GLU A 86 9.16 -5.71 15.00
C GLU A 86 8.80 -5.81 13.53
N LYS A 87 7.94 -6.77 13.23
CA LYS A 87 7.47 -7.04 11.88
C LYS A 87 6.15 -6.33 11.63
N TRP A 88 6.06 -5.64 10.50
CA TRP A 88 4.86 -4.92 10.08
C TRP A 88 4.56 -5.18 8.61
N ILE A 89 3.28 -5.13 8.25
CA ILE A 89 2.87 -5.11 6.85
C ILE A 89 2.02 -3.87 6.57
N MET A 90 2.17 -3.35 5.36
CA MET A 90 1.28 -2.34 4.84
C MET A 90 0.09 -3.04 4.17
N THR A 91 -1.12 -2.66 4.53
CA THR A 91 -2.33 -3.11 3.88
C THR A 91 -3.07 -1.93 3.23
N THR A 92 -3.74 -2.20 2.13
CA THR A 92 -4.64 -1.24 1.49
C THR A 92 -5.93 -1.97 1.14
N PRO A 93 -7.09 -1.29 1.18
CA PRO A 93 -8.30 -1.87 0.60
C PRO A 93 -8.06 -2.16 -0.87
N TYR A 94 -7.99 -3.44 -1.23
CA TYR A 94 -7.73 -3.86 -2.62
C TYR A 94 -8.90 -3.53 -3.53
N PHE A 95 -10.12 -3.76 -3.04
CA PHE A 95 -11.35 -3.39 -3.70
C PHE A 95 -12.03 -2.26 -2.96
N GLN A 96 -12.38 -1.22 -3.68
CA GLN A 96 -13.22 -0.14 -3.17
C GLN A 96 -14.51 -0.14 -3.98
N VAL A 97 -15.65 -0.07 -3.28
CA VAL A 97 -16.95 0.02 -3.92
C VAL A 97 -17.52 1.40 -3.64
N ALA A 98 -17.71 2.17 -4.69
CA ALA A 98 -18.39 3.45 -4.63
C ALA A 98 -19.78 3.35 -5.25
N LEU A 99 -20.76 3.98 -4.63
CA LEU A 99 -22.08 4.16 -5.21
C LEU A 99 -22.12 5.51 -5.94
N ASN A 100 -22.74 5.53 -7.12
CA ASN A 100 -22.91 6.76 -7.86
C ASN A 100 -23.82 7.73 -7.07
N ARG A 101 -23.43 8.99 -6.96
CA ARG A 101 -24.15 10.01 -6.24
C ARG A 101 -25.57 10.23 -6.80
N ASP A 102 -25.78 10.03 -8.10
CA ASP A 102 -27.09 10.18 -8.73
C ASP A 102 -28.15 9.23 -8.15
N LEU A 103 -27.73 8.17 -7.46
CA LEU A 103 -28.62 7.26 -6.74
C LEU A 103 -29.33 7.93 -5.56
N GLU A 104 -28.87 9.08 -5.09
CA GLU A 104 -29.57 9.88 -4.07
C GLU A 104 -30.96 10.37 -4.60
N GLN A 105 -31.07 10.58 -5.91
CA GLN A 105 -32.25 11.06 -6.59
C GLN A 105 -33.17 9.94 -7.09
N ASP A 106 -32.73 8.67 -7.07
CA ASP A 106 -33.47 7.50 -7.56
C ASP A 106 -33.49 6.39 -6.49
N THR A 107 -34.51 6.45 -5.63
CA THR A 107 -34.67 5.51 -4.52
C THR A 107 -34.76 4.06 -4.99
N ALA A 108 -35.50 3.79 -6.08
CA ALA A 108 -35.66 2.40 -6.57
C ALA A 108 -34.35 1.82 -7.09
N ARG A 109 -33.55 2.62 -7.79
CA ARG A 109 -32.24 2.22 -8.28
C ARG A 109 -31.23 2.10 -7.15
N ARG A 110 -31.29 3.00 -6.17
CA ARG A 110 -30.48 2.93 -4.94
C ARG A 110 -30.72 1.65 -4.16
N GLU A 111 -31.97 1.26 -3.94
CA GLU A 111 -32.32 0.01 -3.26
C GLU A 111 -31.74 -1.21 -3.98
N LYS A 112 -31.80 -1.24 -5.31
CA LYS A 112 -31.17 -2.32 -6.11
C LYS A 112 -29.65 -2.33 -5.95
N ALA A 113 -29.00 -1.18 -6.02
CA ALA A 113 -27.56 -1.05 -5.82
C ALA A 113 -27.13 -1.52 -4.42
N MET A 114 -27.88 -1.14 -3.39
CA MET A 114 -27.64 -1.59 -2.02
C MET A 114 -27.81 -3.11 -1.85
N LYS A 115 -28.76 -3.73 -2.54
CA LYS A 115 -28.90 -5.20 -2.53
C LYS A 115 -27.65 -5.89 -3.12
N VAL A 116 -27.13 -5.37 -4.24
CA VAL A 116 -25.90 -5.89 -4.84
C VAL A 116 -24.72 -5.71 -3.89
N LEU A 117 -24.55 -4.53 -3.32
CA LEU A 117 -23.48 -4.25 -2.35
C LEU A 117 -23.54 -5.20 -1.15
N ASN A 118 -24.74 -5.41 -0.59
CA ASN A 118 -24.92 -6.33 0.54
C ASN A 118 -24.58 -7.78 0.18
N VAL A 119 -24.86 -8.23 -1.04
CA VAL A 119 -24.42 -9.53 -1.52
C VAL A 119 -22.91 -9.59 -1.63
N MET A 120 -22.26 -8.58 -2.20
CA MET A 120 -20.78 -8.53 -2.30
C MET A 120 -20.09 -8.53 -0.93
N LEU A 121 -20.67 -7.88 0.06
CA LEU A 121 -20.14 -7.81 1.42
C LEU A 121 -20.60 -8.98 2.31
N SER A 122 -21.43 -9.91 1.82
CA SER A 122 -21.88 -11.06 2.59
C SER A 122 -20.70 -12.00 2.89
N GLU A 123 -20.80 -12.73 4.01
CA GLU A 123 -19.81 -13.75 4.39
C GLU A 123 -19.61 -14.79 3.29
N GLU A 124 -20.68 -15.19 2.60
CA GLU A 124 -20.59 -16.15 1.50
C GLU A 124 -19.74 -15.61 0.34
N ALA A 125 -19.99 -14.38 -0.10
CA ALA A 125 -19.20 -13.76 -1.18
C ALA A 125 -17.74 -13.56 -0.76
N GLN A 126 -17.52 -13.08 0.47
CA GLN A 126 -16.18 -12.90 1.02
C GLN A 126 -15.41 -14.23 1.12
N ASN A 127 -16.05 -15.30 1.56
CA ASN A 127 -15.44 -16.65 1.56
C ASN A 127 -15.08 -17.13 0.16
N ARG A 128 -15.90 -16.85 -0.84
CA ARG A 128 -15.61 -17.20 -2.24
C ARG A 128 -14.42 -16.42 -2.80
N ILE A 129 -14.34 -15.12 -2.51
CA ILE A 129 -13.21 -14.26 -2.92
C ILE A 129 -11.90 -14.79 -2.32
N ILE A 130 -11.89 -15.10 -1.03
CA ILE A 130 -10.70 -15.62 -0.35
C ILE A 130 -10.34 -17.03 -0.86
N ALA A 131 -11.34 -17.89 -1.07
CA ALA A 131 -11.12 -19.24 -1.59
C ALA A 131 -10.55 -19.26 -3.02
N ALA A 132 -10.73 -18.18 -3.79
CA ALA A 132 -10.12 -18.02 -5.11
C ALA A 132 -8.58 -17.82 -5.06
N GLY A 133 -7.97 -17.82 -3.87
CA GLY A 133 -6.52 -17.77 -3.70
C GLY A 133 -5.89 -16.42 -4.03
N GLN A 134 -6.64 -15.36 -3.79
CA GLN A 134 -6.15 -13.99 -4.04
C GLN A 134 -5.34 -13.42 -2.85
N ASP A 135 -5.22 -14.18 -1.74
CA ASP A 135 -4.53 -13.77 -0.50
C ASP A 135 -4.92 -12.36 -0.02
N VAL A 136 -6.22 -12.07 -0.11
CA VAL A 136 -6.81 -10.81 0.32
C VAL A 136 -7.48 -10.97 1.68
N LEU A 137 -7.48 -9.91 2.47
CA LEU A 137 -8.20 -9.88 3.72
C LEU A 137 -9.69 -9.66 3.47
N SER A 138 -10.54 -10.34 4.27
CA SER A 138 -11.98 -10.15 4.23
C SER A 138 -12.40 -8.80 4.81
N TYR A 139 -13.49 -8.23 4.28
CA TYR A 139 -14.22 -7.14 4.94
C TYR A 139 -15.06 -7.61 6.12
N SER A 140 -15.29 -8.93 6.25
CA SER A 140 -16.03 -9.51 7.36
C SER A 140 -15.10 -10.14 8.38
N GLN A 141 -15.26 -9.78 9.65
CA GLN A 141 -14.52 -10.39 10.77
C GLN A 141 -14.92 -11.86 11.00
N ASN A 142 -16.08 -12.28 10.50
CA ASN A 142 -16.57 -13.65 10.64
C ASN A 142 -15.96 -14.60 9.59
N VAL A 143 -15.27 -14.09 8.60
CA VAL A 143 -14.60 -14.91 7.59
C VAL A 143 -13.18 -15.18 8.06
N PRO A 144 -12.81 -16.47 8.26
CA PRO A 144 -11.50 -16.80 8.79
C PRO A 144 -10.38 -16.40 7.82
N LEU A 145 -9.25 -15.96 8.39
CA LEU A 145 -8.03 -15.67 7.65
C LEU A 145 -7.56 -16.93 6.92
N ARG A 146 -7.35 -16.83 5.62
CA ARG A 146 -6.78 -17.88 4.77
C ARG A 146 -5.64 -17.28 3.97
N LEU A 147 -4.42 -17.61 4.35
CA LEU A 147 -3.23 -17.25 3.62
C LEU A 147 -2.60 -18.51 3.04
N THR A 148 -2.13 -18.42 1.82
CA THR A 148 -1.37 -19.49 1.17
C THR A 148 0.00 -19.68 1.82
N ASP A 149 0.66 -20.80 1.52
CA ASP A 149 1.93 -21.16 2.19
C ASP A 149 3.06 -20.19 1.87
N TYR A 150 3.05 -19.52 0.73
CA TYR A 150 4.06 -18.50 0.40
C TYR A 150 3.87 -17.18 1.17
N LEU A 151 2.75 -17.02 1.88
CA LEU A 151 2.50 -15.92 2.83
C LEU A 151 2.69 -16.34 4.30
N LYS A 152 3.28 -17.52 4.55
CA LYS A 152 3.47 -18.06 5.91
C LYS A 152 4.24 -17.11 6.84
N ASP A 153 5.22 -16.37 6.30
CA ASP A 153 6.08 -15.48 7.09
C ASP A 153 5.36 -14.19 7.53
N VAL A 154 4.27 -13.82 6.86
CA VAL A 154 3.44 -12.68 7.26
C VAL A 154 2.20 -13.08 8.05
N ARG A 155 1.85 -14.37 8.12
CA ARG A 155 0.70 -14.85 8.88
C ARG A 155 0.70 -14.37 10.35
N PRO A 156 1.79 -14.53 11.13
CA PRO A 156 1.81 -14.05 12.51
C PRO A 156 1.59 -12.54 12.61
N VAL A 157 2.14 -11.78 11.66
CA VAL A 157 2.02 -10.33 11.60
C VAL A 157 0.56 -9.89 11.41
N VAL A 158 -0.19 -10.63 10.57
CA VAL A 158 -1.63 -10.41 10.36
C VAL A 158 -2.44 -10.82 11.60
N GLU A 159 -2.14 -11.97 12.18
CA GLU A 159 -2.83 -12.49 13.37
C GLU A 159 -2.62 -11.61 14.61
N GLU A 160 -1.44 -11.02 14.75
CA GLU A 160 -1.09 -10.06 15.81
C GLU A 160 -1.59 -8.64 15.53
N ASN A 161 -2.24 -8.42 14.36
CA ASN A 161 -2.71 -7.11 13.91
C ASN A 161 -1.60 -6.04 13.79
N HIS A 162 -0.38 -6.46 13.48
CA HIS A 162 0.74 -5.56 13.16
C HIS A 162 0.63 -5.06 11.73
N MET A 163 -0.51 -4.47 11.42
CA MET A 163 -0.83 -3.95 10.10
C MET A 163 -1.10 -2.45 10.18
N TYR A 164 -0.61 -1.71 9.20
CA TYR A 164 -1.02 -0.33 9.03
C TYR A 164 -1.71 -0.15 7.67
N ILE A 165 -2.76 0.65 7.68
CA ILE A 165 -3.50 0.99 6.46
C ILE A 165 -2.86 2.22 5.85
N ARG A 166 -2.41 2.09 4.61
CA ARG A 166 -1.96 3.25 3.85
C ARG A 166 -3.17 4.10 3.48
N ILE A 167 -3.33 5.21 4.20
CA ILE A 167 -4.32 6.22 3.90
C ILE A 167 -3.57 7.44 3.37
N ALA A 168 -3.61 7.65 2.07
CA ALA A 168 -3.00 8.82 1.47
C ALA A 168 -3.86 9.34 0.32
N SER A 169 -3.98 10.66 0.23
CA SER A 169 -4.61 11.32 -0.90
C SER A 169 -3.71 11.24 -2.15
N ASN A 170 -4.29 11.50 -3.32
CA ASN A 170 -3.50 11.62 -4.55
C ASN A 170 -2.45 12.73 -4.45
N ASP A 171 -2.78 13.82 -3.77
CA ASP A 171 -1.86 14.94 -3.57
C ASP A 171 -0.67 14.52 -2.70
N PHE A 172 -0.92 13.74 -1.63
CA PHE A 172 0.15 13.17 -0.81
C PHE A 172 1.10 12.31 -1.65
N PHE A 173 0.58 11.46 -2.54
CA PHE A 173 1.42 10.63 -3.41
C PHE A 173 2.20 11.45 -4.43
N ALA A 174 1.56 12.43 -5.05
CA ALA A 174 2.23 13.29 -6.03
C ALA A 174 3.37 14.08 -5.37
N THR A 175 3.10 14.69 -4.22
CA THR A 175 4.11 15.43 -3.44
C THR A 175 5.23 14.49 -2.96
N SER A 176 4.90 13.29 -2.48
CA SER A 176 5.91 12.29 -2.06
C SER A 176 6.84 11.93 -3.21
N LYS A 177 6.26 11.64 -4.38
CA LYS A 177 7.04 11.28 -5.57
C LYS A 177 7.97 12.42 -5.96
N ASP A 178 7.46 13.63 -6.03
CA ASP A 178 8.24 14.81 -6.43
C ASP A 178 9.41 15.06 -5.47
N VAL A 179 9.12 15.13 -4.16
CA VAL A 179 10.13 15.42 -3.15
C VAL A 179 11.20 14.34 -3.06
N VAL A 180 10.81 13.06 -3.08
CA VAL A 180 11.76 11.94 -3.04
C VAL A 180 12.60 11.89 -4.31
N SER A 181 12.03 12.18 -5.48
CA SER A 181 12.79 12.27 -6.73
C SER A 181 13.86 13.37 -6.66
N GLN A 182 13.54 14.52 -6.07
CA GLN A 182 14.51 15.60 -5.87
C GLN A 182 15.60 15.23 -4.85
N MET A 183 15.28 14.42 -3.83
CA MET A 183 16.30 13.89 -2.91
C MET A 183 17.25 12.93 -3.65
N ILE A 184 16.74 12.02 -4.46
CA ILE A 184 17.53 11.07 -5.24
C ILE A 184 18.42 11.82 -6.24
N ALA A 185 17.90 12.86 -6.87
CA ALA A 185 18.67 13.73 -7.77
C ALA A 185 19.69 14.65 -7.04
N GLY A 186 19.77 14.59 -5.71
CA GLY A 186 20.68 15.42 -4.91
C GLY A 186 20.30 16.90 -4.84
N GLN A 187 19.08 17.25 -5.22
CA GLN A 187 18.58 18.63 -5.22
C GLN A 187 18.08 19.08 -3.84
N LEU A 188 17.58 18.14 -3.02
CA LEU A 188 17.12 18.40 -1.68
C LEU A 188 17.84 17.49 -0.68
N ASN A 189 18.27 18.04 0.44
CA ASN A 189 18.65 17.27 1.61
C ASN A 189 17.40 16.91 2.45
N ALA A 190 17.55 16.10 3.50
CA ALA A 190 16.44 15.61 4.33
C ALA A 190 15.58 16.74 4.93
N GLU A 191 16.21 17.77 5.47
CA GLU A 191 15.52 18.92 6.06
C GLU A 191 14.74 19.71 4.99
N GLN A 192 15.37 19.99 3.86
CA GLN A 192 14.74 20.71 2.75
C GLN A 192 13.56 19.91 2.18
N ALA A 193 13.71 18.59 2.07
CA ALA A 193 12.67 17.68 1.61
C ALA A 193 11.46 17.67 2.56
N TYR A 194 11.70 17.60 3.87
CA TYR A 194 10.66 17.71 4.88
C TYR A 194 9.90 19.05 4.77
N GLN A 195 10.61 20.17 4.67
CA GLN A 195 10.00 21.49 4.56
C GLN A 195 9.20 21.64 3.25
N ALA A 196 9.75 21.18 2.14
CA ALA A 196 9.07 21.21 0.84
C ALA A 196 7.79 20.36 0.84
N PHE A 197 7.84 19.18 1.47
CA PHE A 197 6.71 18.29 1.60
C PHE A 197 5.61 18.92 2.48
N ASN A 198 5.98 19.43 3.65
CA ASN A 198 5.03 20.01 4.61
C ASN A 198 4.36 21.29 4.08
N ALA A 199 5.04 22.02 3.22
CA ALA A 199 4.49 23.23 2.61
C ALA A 199 3.43 22.94 1.53
N GLN A 200 3.38 21.72 0.98
CA GLN A 200 2.45 21.31 -0.07
C GLN A 200 1.24 20.55 0.45
N LEU A 201 1.25 20.12 1.71
CA LEU A 201 0.11 19.46 2.38
C LEU A 201 -0.80 20.48 3.05
#